data_2cd7b8041077551bf59b2ee8a205fedf
#
_entry.id   2cd7b8041077551bf59b2ee8a205fedf
#
_cell.length_a   1.000
_cell.length_b   1.000
_cell.length_c   1.000
_cell.angle_alpha   90.00
_cell.angle_beta   90.00
_cell.angle_gamma   90.00
#
_symmetry.space_group_name_H-M   'P 1'
#
loop_
_entity.id
_entity.type
_entity.pdbx_description
1 polymer ?
#
loop_
_entity_poly.entity_id
_entity_poly.type
_entity_poly.pdbx_seq_one_letter_code
_entity_poly.pdbx_strand_id
1 'polypeptide(L)'
;QQLGFRVVQWDGKQYQILAKKQVARRGPRIGSFLLQTLNEMQMQPQEQQTARLIVASLLSHCCDLLGSQIQTASRSQALFEAIRDYIDERYASALTRESVAQAFYISPNYLSHLFQKTGAIGFNEYLNHTRLEHAKTLLKGYDLKVKEVAHACGFVDSNYFCRLFRKNTERSPSEYRRQYHSQLTEKPTTPE
;
A
#
# COMPACT_ATOMS: atom_id res chain seq x y z
N GLN A 1 -23.80 6.01 12.79
CA GLN A 1 -23.30 5.23 13.93
C GLN A 1 -22.18 4.32 13.47
N GLN A 2 -21.10 4.23 14.23
CA GLN A 2 -19.94 3.38 13.95
C GLN A 2 -19.93 2.23 14.95
N LEU A 3 -19.55 1.03 14.49
CA LEU A 3 -19.29 -0.11 15.35
C LEU A 3 -17.78 -0.15 15.67
N GLY A 4 -17.44 -0.12 16.95
CA GLY A 4 -16.05 -0.17 17.39
C GLY A 4 -15.69 -1.53 17.98
N PHE A 5 -14.58 -2.11 17.52
CA PHE A 5 -14.00 -3.32 18.09
C PHE A 5 -12.68 -2.97 18.78
N ARG A 6 -12.44 -3.60 19.92
CA ARG A 6 -11.15 -3.56 20.62
C ARG A 6 -10.70 -4.98 20.87
N VAL A 7 -9.49 -5.31 20.48
CA VAL A 7 -8.82 -6.54 20.90
C VAL A 7 -7.98 -6.19 22.10
N VAL A 8 -8.24 -6.83 23.19
CA VAL A 8 -7.55 -6.60 24.46
C VAL A 8 -6.89 -7.88 24.94
N GLN A 9 -5.71 -7.75 25.52
CA GLN A 9 -5.00 -8.84 26.20
C GLN A 9 -4.96 -8.55 27.69
N TRP A 10 -5.23 -9.55 28.50
CA TRP A 10 -5.06 -9.48 29.96
C TRP A 10 -3.65 -9.90 30.34
N ASP A 11 -2.91 -9.06 31.04
CA ASP A 11 -1.52 -9.35 31.47
C ASP A 11 -1.42 -9.87 32.91
N GLY A 12 -2.56 -10.16 33.55
CA GLY A 12 -2.67 -10.56 34.94
C GLY A 12 -2.98 -9.40 35.89
N LYS A 13 -2.87 -8.14 35.45
CA LYS A 13 -3.13 -6.92 36.27
C LYS A 13 -4.05 -5.93 35.57
N GLN A 14 -3.91 -5.76 34.26
CA GLN A 14 -4.70 -4.80 33.47
C GLN A 14 -4.94 -5.28 32.06
N TYR A 15 -5.95 -4.69 31.40
CA TYR A 15 -6.20 -4.95 29.98
C TYR A 15 -5.34 -4.04 29.12
N GLN A 16 -4.55 -4.62 28.21
CA GLN A 16 -3.83 -3.91 27.17
C GLN A 16 -4.61 -3.96 25.87
N ILE A 17 -4.78 -2.81 25.21
CA ILE A 17 -5.45 -2.74 23.91
C ILE A 17 -4.43 -3.07 22.82
N LEU A 18 -4.56 -4.27 22.21
CA LEU A 18 -3.71 -4.71 21.11
C LEU A 18 -4.14 -4.10 19.79
N ALA A 19 -5.44 -3.91 19.56
CA ALA A 19 -5.98 -3.29 18.37
C ALA A 19 -7.30 -2.58 18.66
N LYS A 20 -7.52 -1.46 17.98
CA LYS A 20 -8.78 -0.73 17.98
C LYS A 20 -9.19 -0.46 16.54
N LYS A 21 -10.40 -0.86 16.15
CA LYS A 21 -10.94 -0.61 14.81
C LYS A 21 -12.35 -0.09 14.90
N GLN A 22 -12.62 0.96 14.13
CA GLN A 22 -13.98 1.46 13.93
C GLN A 22 -14.40 1.11 12.51
N VAL A 23 -15.59 0.52 12.38
CA VAL A 23 -16.15 0.10 11.10
C VAL A 23 -17.41 0.93 10.84
N ALA A 24 -17.46 1.55 9.66
CA ALA A 24 -18.68 2.22 9.23
C ALA A 24 -19.80 1.19 9.10
N ARG A 25 -20.95 1.49 9.67
CA ARG A 25 -22.11 0.62 9.70
C ARG A 25 -22.77 0.58 8.32
N ARG A 26 -22.40 -0.43 7.52
CA ARG A 26 -23.06 -0.75 6.25
C ARG A 26 -23.76 -2.10 6.39
N GLY A 27 -25.07 -2.15 6.37
CA GLY A 27 -25.81 -3.41 6.37
C GLY A 27 -26.92 -3.51 7.44
N PRO A 28 -27.58 -4.68 7.57
CA PRO A 28 -28.69 -4.88 8.47
C PRO A 28 -28.30 -4.66 9.94
N ARG A 29 -29.26 -4.16 10.72
CA ARG A 29 -29.06 -3.77 12.14
C ARG A 29 -28.95 -4.98 13.09
N ILE A 30 -28.55 -6.16 12.61
CA ILE A 30 -28.51 -7.42 13.36
C ILE A 30 -27.68 -7.29 14.66
N GLY A 31 -26.45 -6.82 14.56
CA GLY A 31 -25.60 -6.67 15.74
C GLY A 31 -26.14 -5.70 16.79
N SER A 32 -26.89 -4.66 16.38
CA SER A 32 -27.54 -3.74 17.34
C SER A 32 -28.75 -4.35 17.98
N PHE A 33 -29.50 -5.09 17.19
CA PHE A 33 -30.68 -5.81 17.73
C PHE A 33 -30.22 -6.83 18.77
N LEU A 34 -29.20 -7.65 18.46
CA LEU A 34 -28.67 -8.62 19.42
C LEU A 34 -28.12 -7.97 20.69
N LEU A 35 -27.41 -6.82 20.55
CA LEU A 35 -26.90 -6.07 21.72
C LEU A 35 -28.05 -5.47 22.57
N GLN A 36 -29.06 -4.94 21.93
CA GLN A 36 -30.22 -4.39 22.64
C GLN A 36 -30.99 -5.50 23.38
N THR A 37 -31.24 -6.63 22.72
CA THR A 37 -31.89 -7.79 23.33
C THR A 37 -31.09 -8.31 24.52
N LEU A 38 -29.75 -8.39 24.40
CA LEU A 38 -28.88 -8.81 25.49
C LEU A 38 -28.95 -7.86 26.69
N ASN A 39 -29.01 -6.54 26.43
CA ASN A 39 -29.15 -5.54 27.49
C ASN A 39 -30.49 -5.62 28.21
N GLU A 40 -31.58 -5.87 27.48
CA GLU A 40 -32.91 -6.06 28.07
C GLU A 40 -32.96 -7.34 28.93
N MET A 41 -32.25 -8.41 28.53
CA MET A 41 -32.18 -9.67 29.27
C MET A 41 -31.32 -9.59 30.56
N GLN A 42 -30.45 -8.61 30.72
CA GLN A 42 -29.72 -8.42 31.98
C GLN A 42 -30.66 -8.18 33.17
N MET A 43 -31.87 -7.73 32.90
CA MET A 43 -32.89 -7.51 33.93
C MET A 43 -33.71 -8.79 34.27
N GLN A 44 -33.43 -9.92 33.60
CA GLN A 44 -34.14 -11.19 33.79
C GLN A 44 -33.18 -12.37 34.02
N PRO A 45 -32.77 -12.61 35.27
CA PRO A 45 -31.69 -13.61 35.58
C PRO A 45 -32.03 -15.07 35.21
N GLN A 46 -33.27 -15.38 34.89
CA GLN A 46 -33.70 -16.76 34.60
C GLN A 46 -33.43 -17.19 33.14
N GLU A 47 -33.08 -16.27 32.26
CA GLU A 47 -32.88 -16.50 30.82
C GLU A 47 -31.39 -16.73 30.42
N GLN A 48 -30.59 -17.36 31.28
CA GLN A 48 -29.16 -17.52 31.03
C GLN A 48 -28.83 -18.29 29.74
N GLN A 49 -29.66 -19.26 29.35
CA GLN A 49 -29.42 -20.05 28.14
C GLN A 49 -29.69 -19.26 26.87
N THR A 50 -30.73 -18.46 26.85
CA THR A 50 -31.06 -17.55 25.75
C THR A 50 -30.01 -16.45 25.62
N ALA A 51 -29.52 -15.90 26.74
CA ALA A 51 -28.44 -14.94 26.74
C ALA A 51 -27.14 -15.50 26.12
N ARG A 52 -26.77 -16.75 26.46
CA ARG A 52 -25.59 -17.44 25.86
C ARG A 52 -25.74 -17.60 24.34
N LEU A 53 -26.91 -17.97 23.86
CA LEU A 53 -27.17 -18.11 22.42
C LEU A 53 -27.08 -16.75 21.68
N ILE A 54 -27.57 -15.69 22.29
CA ILE A 54 -27.47 -14.33 21.73
C ILE A 54 -26.01 -13.87 21.70
N VAL A 55 -25.23 -14.12 22.75
CA VAL A 55 -23.80 -13.82 22.78
C VAL A 55 -23.05 -14.61 21.70
N ALA A 56 -23.33 -15.91 21.55
CA ALA A 56 -22.74 -16.74 20.52
C ALA A 56 -23.05 -16.22 19.11
N SER A 57 -24.32 -15.85 18.86
CA SER A 57 -24.76 -15.25 17.59
C SER A 57 -24.10 -13.89 17.32
N LEU A 58 -23.92 -13.07 18.35
CA LEU A 58 -23.23 -11.78 18.24
C LEU A 58 -21.74 -11.99 17.92
N LEU A 59 -21.08 -12.93 18.58
CA LEU A 59 -19.67 -13.28 18.30
C LEU A 59 -19.51 -13.81 16.87
N SER A 60 -20.38 -14.72 16.42
CA SER A 60 -20.36 -15.23 15.05
C SER A 60 -20.50 -14.09 14.05
N HIS A 61 -21.49 -13.20 14.24
CA HIS A 61 -21.69 -12.04 13.38
C HIS A 61 -20.46 -11.10 13.36
N CYS A 62 -19.81 -10.88 14.50
CA CYS A 62 -18.57 -10.10 14.57
C CYS A 62 -17.42 -10.80 13.82
N CYS A 63 -17.28 -12.12 13.95
CA CYS A 63 -16.29 -12.90 13.22
C CYS A 63 -16.50 -12.82 11.70
N ASP A 64 -17.75 -12.91 11.22
CA ASP A 64 -18.08 -12.79 9.80
C ASP A 64 -17.74 -11.39 9.25
N LEU A 65 -18.06 -10.35 10.01
CA LEU A 65 -17.70 -8.97 9.65
C LEU A 65 -16.18 -8.75 9.59
N LEU A 66 -15.44 -9.31 10.53
CA LEU A 66 -13.98 -9.22 10.58
C LEU A 66 -13.34 -10.07 9.47
N GLY A 67 -13.84 -11.30 9.26
CA GLY A 67 -13.33 -12.21 8.23
C GLY A 67 -13.48 -11.62 6.84
N SER A 68 -14.62 -11.04 6.51
CA SER A 68 -14.86 -10.38 5.22
C SER A 68 -13.93 -9.18 4.99
N GLN A 69 -13.60 -8.44 6.02
CA GLN A 69 -12.68 -7.29 5.93
C GLN A 69 -11.21 -7.72 5.76
N ILE A 70 -10.77 -8.75 6.50
CA ILE A 70 -9.42 -9.32 6.38
C ILE A 70 -9.23 -9.87 4.97
N GLN A 71 -10.20 -10.59 4.43
CA GLN A 71 -10.15 -11.15 3.08
C GLN A 71 -10.11 -10.07 2.01
N THR A 72 -10.85 -8.97 2.17
CA THR A 72 -10.82 -7.83 1.24
C THR A 72 -9.48 -7.09 1.32
N ALA A 73 -8.92 -6.89 2.50
CA ALA A 73 -7.62 -6.26 2.69
C ALA A 73 -6.50 -7.12 2.07
N SER A 74 -6.53 -8.44 2.27
CA SER A 74 -5.58 -9.38 1.69
C SER A 74 -5.64 -9.39 0.15
N ARG A 75 -6.84 -9.39 -0.44
CA ARG A 75 -7.01 -9.29 -1.90
C ARG A 75 -6.49 -7.97 -2.48
N SER A 76 -6.76 -6.86 -1.79
CA SER A 76 -6.24 -5.55 -2.23
C SER A 76 -4.72 -5.49 -2.15
N GLN A 77 -4.12 -6.08 -1.12
CA GLN A 77 -2.68 -6.16 -0.98
C GLN A 77 -2.06 -7.02 -2.09
N ALA A 78 -2.57 -8.21 -2.32
CA ALA A 78 -2.10 -9.10 -3.38
C ALA A 78 -2.21 -8.46 -4.78
N LEU A 79 -3.33 -7.77 -5.06
CA LEU A 79 -3.50 -7.04 -6.31
C LEU A 79 -2.50 -5.88 -6.45
N PHE A 80 -2.27 -5.14 -5.38
CA PHE A 80 -1.29 -4.05 -5.38
C PHE A 80 0.13 -4.57 -5.67
N GLU A 81 0.53 -5.68 -5.04
CA GLU A 81 1.83 -6.32 -5.26
C GLU A 81 1.97 -6.80 -6.72
N ALA A 82 0.96 -7.50 -7.25
CA ALA A 82 0.97 -7.93 -8.65
C ALA A 82 1.09 -6.77 -9.65
N ILE A 83 0.44 -5.63 -9.37
CA ILE A 83 0.55 -4.44 -10.23
C ILE A 83 1.95 -3.81 -10.10
N ARG A 84 2.54 -3.80 -8.91
CA ARG A 84 3.92 -3.31 -8.70
C ARG A 84 4.90 -4.14 -9.52
N ASP A 85 4.84 -5.45 -9.39
CA ASP A 85 5.71 -6.37 -10.14
C ASP A 85 5.58 -6.15 -11.65
N TYR A 86 4.35 -5.98 -12.14
CA TYR A 86 4.10 -5.66 -13.54
C TYR A 86 4.72 -4.33 -13.99
N ILE A 87 4.67 -3.29 -13.13
CA ILE A 87 5.30 -1.99 -13.41
C ILE A 87 6.83 -2.15 -13.40
N ASP A 88 7.37 -2.86 -12.42
CA ASP A 88 8.81 -3.04 -12.23
C ASP A 88 9.44 -3.86 -13.39
N GLU A 89 8.69 -4.80 -13.97
CA GLU A 89 9.11 -5.52 -15.17
C GLU A 89 9.02 -4.69 -16.47
N ARG A 90 8.09 -3.73 -16.53
CA ARG A 90 7.74 -3.02 -17.77
C ARG A 90 7.90 -1.51 -17.70
N TYR A 91 8.61 -0.99 -16.71
CA TYR A 91 8.78 0.45 -16.49
C TYR A 91 9.25 1.24 -17.71
N ALA A 92 10.07 0.63 -18.57
CA ALA A 92 10.62 1.25 -19.78
C ALA A 92 9.58 1.39 -20.91
N SER A 93 8.46 0.68 -20.84
CA SER A 93 7.40 0.78 -21.84
C SER A 93 6.48 1.97 -21.60
N ALA A 94 5.62 2.29 -22.57
CA ALA A 94 4.65 3.39 -22.48
C ALA A 94 3.49 3.05 -21.53
N LEU A 95 3.80 2.84 -20.24
CA LEU A 95 2.80 2.57 -19.23
C LEU A 95 2.03 3.86 -18.89
N THR A 96 0.71 3.73 -18.91
CA THR A 96 -0.23 4.73 -18.41
C THR A 96 -1.15 4.12 -17.36
N ARG A 97 -1.77 4.96 -16.55
CA ARG A 97 -2.77 4.50 -15.58
C ARG A 97 -3.89 3.69 -16.26
N GLU A 98 -4.30 4.11 -17.44
CA GLU A 98 -5.34 3.48 -18.24
C GLU A 98 -4.89 2.10 -18.76
N SER A 99 -3.68 2.00 -19.32
CA SER A 99 -3.14 0.74 -19.85
C SER A 99 -2.91 -0.30 -18.76
N VAL A 100 -2.41 0.10 -17.60
CA VAL A 100 -2.21 -0.80 -16.45
C VAL A 100 -3.56 -1.24 -15.87
N ALA A 101 -4.51 -0.31 -15.71
CA ALA A 101 -5.85 -0.64 -15.24
C ALA A 101 -6.54 -1.65 -16.17
N GLN A 102 -6.39 -1.50 -17.48
CA GLN A 102 -6.91 -2.42 -18.48
C GLN A 102 -6.26 -3.81 -18.38
N ALA A 103 -4.95 -3.89 -18.18
CA ALA A 103 -4.22 -5.14 -18.05
C ALA A 103 -4.69 -5.98 -16.85
N PHE A 104 -5.16 -5.33 -15.78
CA PHE A 104 -5.67 -5.98 -14.57
C PHE A 104 -7.20 -6.01 -14.48
N TYR A 105 -7.91 -5.64 -15.55
CA TYR A 105 -9.38 -5.62 -15.61
C TYR A 105 -10.04 -4.79 -14.48
N ILE A 106 -9.42 -3.67 -14.12
CA ILE A 106 -9.92 -2.73 -13.11
C ILE A 106 -10.12 -1.34 -13.71
N SER A 107 -10.89 -0.49 -13.02
CA SER A 107 -11.01 0.90 -13.46
C SER A 107 -9.77 1.72 -13.09
N PRO A 108 -9.39 2.76 -13.90
CA PRO A 108 -8.29 3.66 -13.56
C PRO A 108 -8.47 4.36 -12.21
N ASN A 109 -9.71 4.66 -11.82
CA ASN A 109 -10.01 5.26 -10.52
C ASN A 109 -9.74 4.28 -9.37
N TYR A 110 -10.08 3.00 -9.55
CA TYR A 110 -9.79 1.99 -8.56
C TYR A 110 -8.28 1.77 -8.41
N LEU A 111 -7.53 1.76 -9.53
CA LEU A 111 -6.06 1.70 -9.51
C LEU A 111 -5.47 2.86 -8.68
N SER A 112 -5.90 4.09 -8.93
CA SER A 112 -5.43 5.26 -8.18
C SER A 112 -5.74 5.15 -6.69
N HIS A 113 -6.96 4.71 -6.34
CA HIS A 113 -7.36 4.48 -4.95
C HIS A 113 -6.55 3.36 -4.27
N LEU A 114 -6.27 2.28 -5.02
CA LEU A 114 -5.47 1.15 -4.54
C LEU A 114 -4.05 1.60 -4.17
N PHE A 115 -3.39 2.36 -5.05
CA PHE A 115 -2.05 2.90 -4.81
C PHE A 115 -2.02 3.83 -3.61
N GLN A 116 -2.96 4.77 -3.50
CA GLN A 116 -3.05 5.69 -2.36
C GLN A 116 -3.33 4.97 -1.04
N LYS A 117 -4.25 3.99 -1.04
CA LYS A 117 -4.68 3.32 0.19
C LYS A 117 -3.67 2.27 0.67
N THR A 118 -3.09 1.50 -0.23
CA THR A 118 -2.24 0.34 0.09
C THR A 118 -0.77 0.72 0.05
N GLY A 119 -0.35 1.50 -0.94
CA GLY A 119 1.03 1.93 -1.15
C GLY A 119 1.38 3.29 -0.54
N ALA A 120 0.38 4.08 -0.10
CA ALA A 120 0.54 5.45 0.37
C ALA A 120 1.28 6.37 -0.64
N ILE A 121 1.24 6.01 -1.93
CA ILE A 121 1.93 6.70 -3.04
C ILE A 121 0.99 6.76 -4.26
N GLY A 122 1.13 7.77 -5.12
CA GLY A 122 0.39 7.84 -6.38
C GLY A 122 0.97 6.91 -7.45
N PHE A 123 0.13 6.37 -8.34
CA PHE A 123 0.57 5.50 -9.44
C PHE A 123 1.69 6.13 -10.29
N ASN A 124 1.51 7.37 -10.76
CA ASN A 124 2.52 8.06 -11.56
C ASN A 124 3.81 8.34 -10.78
N GLU A 125 3.68 8.59 -9.49
CA GLU A 125 4.81 8.82 -8.59
C GLU A 125 5.61 7.53 -8.43
N TYR A 126 4.95 6.40 -8.22
CA TYR A 126 5.57 5.08 -8.16
C TYR A 126 6.31 4.74 -9.46
N LEU A 127 5.63 4.86 -10.63
CA LEU A 127 6.23 4.60 -11.94
C LEU A 127 7.46 5.49 -12.18
N ASN A 128 7.37 6.78 -11.88
CA ASN A 128 8.49 7.70 -12.01
C ASN A 128 9.64 7.36 -11.06
N HIS A 129 9.35 6.94 -9.83
CA HIS A 129 10.37 6.49 -8.87
C HIS A 129 11.11 5.27 -9.41
N THR A 130 10.41 4.24 -9.86
CA THR A 130 11.02 3.04 -10.47
C THR A 130 11.91 3.42 -11.65
N ARG A 131 11.42 4.25 -12.56
CA ARG A 131 12.21 4.75 -13.72
C ARG A 131 13.48 5.50 -13.30
N LEU A 132 13.39 6.34 -12.28
CA LEU A 132 14.54 7.10 -11.79
C LEU A 132 15.59 6.20 -11.13
N GLU A 133 15.19 5.16 -10.39
CA GLU A 133 16.16 4.20 -9.80
C GLU A 133 16.92 3.45 -10.89
N HIS A 134 16.25 3.02 -11.95
CA HIS A 134 16.92 2.43 -13.11
C HIS A 134 17.82 3.43 -13.83
N ALA A 135 17.41 4.70 -13.97
CA ALA A 135 18.25 5.73 -14.56
C ALA A 135 19.53 5.99 -13.75
N LYS A 136 19.46 5.97 -12.42
CA LYS A 136 20.65 6.07 -11.56
C LYS A 136 21.63 4.93 -11.83
N THR A 137 21.14 3.71 -12.03
CA THR A 137 21.97 2.55 -12.37
C THR A 137 22.64 2.71 -13.73
N LEU A 138 21.89 3.14 -14.76
CA LEU A 138 22.43 3.38 -16.09
C LEU A 138 23.46 4.52 -16.12
N LEU A 139 23.22 5.59 -15.37
CA LEU A 139 24.17 6.71 -15.27
C LEU A 139 25.50 6.33 -14.60
N LYS A 140 25.50 5.33 -13.72
CA LYS A 140 26.69 4.83 -13.03
C LYS A 140 27.49 3.83 -13.87
N GLY A 141 26.79 2.97 -14.60
CA GLY A 141 27.41 1.79 -15.24
C GLY A 141 27.72 1.95 -16.73
N TYR A 142 27.12 2.94 -17.40
CA TYR A 142 27.21 3.05 -18.85
C TYR A 142 27.49 4.48 -19.31
N ASP A 143 28.28 4.59 -20.38
CA ASP A 143 28.58 5.90 -21.02
C ASP A 143 27.51 6.25 -22.08
N LEU A 144 26.22 6.22 -21.66
CA LEU A 144 25.10 6.61 -22.49
C LEU A 144 24.85 8.12 -22.37
N LYS A 145 24.42 8.78 -23.45
CA LYS A 145 23.97 10.17 -23.36
C LYS A 145 22.76 10.29 -22.45
N VAL A 146 22.62 11.40 -21.74
CA VAL A 146 21.48 11.62 -20.81
C VAL A 146 20.13 11.39 -21.50
N LYS A 147 20.00 11.78 -22.77
CA LYS A 147 18.81 11.56 -23.58
C LYS A 147 18.55 10.05 -23.81
N GLU A 148 19.59 9.27 -24.04
CA GLU A 148 19.49 7.83 -24.24
C GLU A 148 19.07 7.13 -22.93
N VAL A 149 19.63 7.56 -21.79
CA VAL A 149 19.21 7.07 -20.47
C VAL A 149 17.74 7.37 -20.21
N ALA A 150 17.27 8.62 -20.52
CA ALA A 150 15.87 8.96 -20.37
C ALA A 150 14.96 8.03 -21.18
N HIS A 151 15.27 7.81 -22.46
CA HIS A 151 14.50 6.91 -23.31
C HIS A 151 14.56 5.45 -22.86
N ALA A 152 15.72 4.95 -22.47
CA ALA A 152 15.89 3.59 -21.96
C ALA A 152 15.07 3.34 -20.67
N CYS A 153 14.82 4.39 -19.90
CA CYS A 153 13.96 4.33 -18.72
C CYS A 153 12.47 4.65 -18.99
N GLY A 154 12.07 4.79 -20.27
CA GLY A 154 10.67 5.00 -20.65
C GLY A 154 10.18 6.44 -20.54
N PHE A 155 11.07 7.44 -20.44
CA PHE A 155 10.70 8.84 -20.52
C PHE A 155 10.66 9.30 -21.96
N VAL A 156 9.51 9.79 -22.41
CA VAL A 156 9.34 10.36 -23.77
C VAL A 156 10.05 11.71 -23.90
N ASP A 157 9.96 12.55 -22.86
CA ASP A 157 10.59 13.86 -22.81
C ASP A 157 11.81 13.87 -21.89
N SER A 158 12.99 14.03 -22.48
CA SER A 158 14.26 14.10 -21.75
C SER A 158 14.39 15.36 -20.86
N ASN A 159 13.70 16.45 -21.19
CA ASN A 159 13.68 17.66 -20.35
C ASN A 159 12.84 17.43 -19.09
N TYR A 160 11.70 16.75 -19.25
CA TYR A 160 10.89 16.32 -18.09
C TYR A 160 11.70 15.39 -17.19
N PHE A 161 12.38 14.41 -17.77
CA PHE A 161 13.27 13.51 -17.03
C PHE A 161 14.33 14.29 -16.22
N CYS A 162 15.05 15.22 -16.84
CA CYS A 162 16.08 16.01 -16.16
C CYS A 162 15.53 16.81 -14.98
N ARG A 163 14.37 17.45 -15.15
CA ARG A 163 13.70 18.19 -14.06
C ARG A 163 13.29 17.26 -12.92
N LEU A 164 12.70 16.12 -13.25
CA LEU A 164 12.26 15.13 -12.27
C LEU A 164 13.45 14.50 -11.53
N PHE A 165 14.51 14.15 -12.25
CA PHE A 165 15.74 13.61 -11.70
C PHE A 165 16.38 14.58 -10.71
N ARG A 166 16.50 15.87 -11.10
CA ARG A 166 17.05 16.91 -10.23
C ARG A 166 16.19 17.13 -8.99
N LYS A 167 14.87 17.08 -9.13
CA LYS A 167 13.96 17.19 -7.98
C LYS A 167 14.16 16.06 -6.96
N ASN A 168 14.46 14.84 -7.43
CA ASN A 168 14.60 13.67 -6.56
C ASN A 168 16.01 13.45 -6.01
N THR A 169 17.03 13.96 -6.71
CA THR A 169 18.46 13.72 -6.35
C THR A 169 19.21 14.99 -6.01
N GLU A 170 18.54 16.16 -6.11
CA GLU A 170 19.12 17.51 -5.94
C GLU A 170 20.21 17.86 -6.96
N ARG A 171 20.46 16.98 -7.94
CA ARG A 171 21.51 17.09 -8.96
C ARG A 171 20.96 16.78 -10.34
N SER A 172 21.56 17.37 -11.37
CA SER A 172 21.29 16.96 -12.74
C SER A 172 21.85 15.56 -13.03
N PRO A 173 21.33 14.82 -14.01
CA PRO A 173 21.85 13.51 -14.41
C PRO A 173 23.36 13.53 -14.73
N SER A 174 23.84 14.58 -15.38
CA SER A 174 25.27 14.73 -15.72
C SER A 174 26.15 14.98 -14.50
N GLU A 175 25.69 15.79 -13.54
CA GLU A 175 26.38 16.03 -12.27
C GLU A 175 26.41 14.75 -11.42
N TYR A 176 25.30 14.01 -11.38
CA TYR A 176 25.20 12.72 -10.67
C TYR A 176 26.21 11.70 -11.22
N ARG A 177 26.32 11.56 -12.55
CA ARG A 177 27.31 10.71 -13.20
C ARG A 177 28.73 11.10 -12.82
N ARG A 178 29.07 12.37 -13.00
CA ARG A 178 30.44 12.89 -12.75
C ARG A 178 30.89 12.61 -11.33
N GLN A 179 30.04 12.87 -10.36
CA GLN A 179 30.36 12.61 -8.95
C GLN A 179 30.62 11.12 -8.68
N TYR A 180 29.82 10.22 -9.27
CA TYR A 180 30.02 8.79 -9.09
C TYR A 180 31.37 8.33 -9.65
N HIS A 181 31.75 8.82 -10.84
CA HIS A 181 33.05 8.48 -11.43
C HIS A 181 34.25 9.10 -10.67
N SER A 182 34.11 10.31 -10.14
CA SER A 182 35.15 10.91 -9.29
C SER A 182 35.41 10.09 -8.02
N GLN A 183 34.35 9.58 -7.38
CA GLN A 183 34.47 8.73 -6.18
C GLN A 183 35.13 7.37 -6.45
N LEU A 184 35.05 6.85 -7.68
CA LEU A 184 35.74 5.61 -8.07
C LEU A 184 37.25 5.81 -8.30
N THR A 185 37.66 7.01 -8.72
CA THR A 185 39.07 7.34 -8.97
C THR A 185 39.81 7.73 -7.69
N GLU A 186 39.10 8.11 -6.62
CA GLU A 186 39.67 8.51 -5.33
C GLU A 186 39.84 7.36 -4.31
N LYS A 187 39.56 6.09 -4.67
CA LYS A 187 39.91 4.98 -3.78
C LYS A 187 41.43 4.84 -3.71
N PRO A 188 42.09 5.11 -2.54
CA PRO A 188 43.52 4.95 -2.39
C PRO A 188 43.86 3.48 -2.60
N THR A 189 44.80 3.22 -3.52
CA THR A 189 45.61 2.01 -3.52
C THR A 189 46.30 1.94 -2.15
N THR A 190 45.91 0.97 -1.33
CA THR A 190 46.67 0.60 -0.12
C THR A 190 48.05 0.17 -0.59
N PRO A 191 49.17 0.78 -0.12
CA PRO A 191 50.49 0.22 -0.36
C PRO A 191 50.63 -1.03 0.52
N GLU A 192 51.20 -2.09 -0.07
CA GLU A 192 51.73 -3.26 0.62
C GLU A 192 52.78 -2.90 1.70
#